data_7ddaae9e283f46fe0ae7856e01fa7a01
#
_entry.id   7ddaae9e283f46fe0ae7856e01fa7a01
#
_cell.length_a   1.000
_cell.length_b   1.000
_cell.length_c   1.000
_cell.angle_alpha   90.00
_cell.angle_beta   90.00
_cell.angle_gamma   90.00
#
_symmetry.space_group_name_H-M   'P 1'
#
loop_
_entity.id
_entity.type
_entity.pdbx_description
1 polymer ?
#
loop_
_entity_poly.entity_id
_entity_poly.type
_entity_poly.pdbx_seq_one_letter_code
_entity_poly.pdbx_strand_id
1 'polypeptide(L)'
;MSDIPFDPTAITTFADGDPDENPWVLGAPQPEALQVVPWSTLWADQFEQQRTQLQAALGNNALGIEHVGSTAVPGLPAKPVLDIDLLVADPADEAAWLPPLQALGYVLTIREPSWYQHRMLRLDVPRVNLHVFAPGCAEHLRHCLFRDWLRSHEDERRRYAQAKQAALQGNANVQAYNRSKQDVVRGIYARLFAARGW
;
A
#
# COMPACT_ATOMS: atom_id res chain seq x y z
N MET A 1 -20.78 8.70 0.52
CA MET A 1 -19.90 7.93 1.42
C MET A 1 -20.81 7.13 2.31
N SER A 2 -20.92 5.83 2.11
CA SER A 2 -21.75 4.97 2.94
C SER A 2 -21.13 4.90 4.34
N ASP A 3 -21.91 5.25 5.36
CA ASP A 3 -21.58 5.07 6.77
C ASP A 3 -21.47 3.57 7.09
N ILE A 4 -20.32 2.96 6.78
CA ILE A 4 -19.97 1.70 7.39
C ILE A 4 -19.57 2.08 8.82
N PRO A 5 -20.30 1.66 9.85
CA PRO A 5 -19.91 1.91 11.23
C PRO A 5 -18.62 1.11 11.47
N PHE A 6 -17.47 1.79 11.41
CA PHE A 6 -16.22 1.17 11.80
C PHE A 6 -15.83 1.64 13.20
N ASP A 7 -15.21 0.75 13.95
CA ASP A 7 -14.65 1.08 15.26
C ASP A 7 -13.31 1.84 15.04
N PRO A 8 -13.21 3.12 15.43
CA PRO A 8 -11.96 3.86 15.36
C PRO A 8 -10.79 3.13 16.05
N THR A 9 -11.06 2.34 17.09
CA THR A 9 -10.05 1.55 17.80
C THR A 9 -9.33 0.58 16.86
N ALA A 10 -10.05 -0.04 15.92
CA ALA A 10 -9.45 -0.96 14.95
C ALA A 10 -8.45 -0.26 14.01
N ILE A 11 -8.67 1.04 13.72
CA ILE A 11 -7.75 1.82 12.86
C ILE A 11 -6.58 2.39 13.67
N THR A 12 -6.83 2.84 14.90
CA THR A 12 -5.78 3.44 15.75
C THR A 12 -4.86 2.41 16.37
N THR A 13 -5.29 1.14 16.46
CA THR A 13 -4.49 0.02 16.95
C THR A 13 -3.82 -0.68 15.77
N PHE A 14 -2.50 -0.64 15.71
CA PHE A 14 -1.73 -1.35 14.69
C PHE A 14 -1.54 -2.80 15.12
N ALA A 15 -2.17 -3.72 14.40
CA ALA A 15 -1.96 -5.14 14.62
C ALA A 15 -0.63 -5.58 13.99
N ASP A 16 0.08 -6.45 14.70
CA ASP A 16 1.22 -7.18 14.15
C ASP A 16 0.74 -8.57 13.72
N GLY A 17 1.33 -9.11 12.65
CA GLY A 17 1.15 -10.52 12.27
C GLY A 17 1.91 -11.46 13.19
N ASP A 18 1.76 -12.77 12.95
CA ASP A 18 2.55 -13.77 13.65
C ASP A 18 4.04 -13.61 13.28
N PRO A 19 4.94 -13.35 14.26
CA PRO A 19 6.36 -13.14 13.98
C PRO A 19 7.06 -14.40 13.43
N ASP A 20 6.48 -15.58 13.62
CA ASP A 20 7.01 -16.85 13.13
C ASP A 20 6.46 -17.21 11.72
N GLU A 21 5.52 -16.42 11.20
CA GLU A 21 4.99 -16.62 9.84
C GLU A 21 6.02 -16.21 8.78
N ASN A 22 6.28 -17.12 7.82
CA ASN A 22 7.07 -16.77 6.65
C ASN A 22 6.18 -16.20 5.55
N PRO A 23 6.20 -14.88 5.28
CA PRO A 23 5.30 -14.26 4.32
C PRO A 23 5.72 -14.49 2.85
N TRP A 24 6.94 -14.92 2.60
CA TRP A 24 7.53 -14.96 1.26
C TRP A 24 7.10 -16.21 0.48
N VAL A 25 6.30 -16.03 -0.57
CA VAL A 25 5.85 -17.14 -1.45
C VAL A 25 6.98 -17.68 -2.33
N LEU A 26 7.86 -16.80 -2.81
CA LEU A 26 8.96 -17.13 -3.73
C LEU A 26 10.35 -17.00 -3.07
N GLY A 27 10.39 -17.01 -1.74
CA GLY A 27 11.58 -16.68 -0.97
C GLY A 27 11.78 -15.17 -0.83
N ALA A 28 12.73 -14.79 0.05
CA ALA A 28 12.99 -13.38 0.34
C ALA A 28 13.37 -12.60 -0.95
N PRO A 29 12.89 -11.35 -1.09
CA PRO A 29 13.15 -10.58 -2.29
C PRO A 29 14.64 -10.26 -2.43
N GLN A 30 15.12 -10.24 -3.67
CA GLN A 30 16.47 -9.77 -3.96
C GLN A 30 16.58 -8.26 -3.66
N PRO A 31 17.76 -7.79 -3.23
CA PRO A 31 18.00 -6.37 -3.03
C PRO A 31 17.72 -5.59 -4.32
N GLU A 32 16.89 -4.56 -4.22
CA GLU A 32 16.63 -3.63 -5.31
C GLU A 32 17.34 -2.30 -5.04
N ALA A 33 17.78 -1.62 -6.11
CA ALA A 33 18.35 -0.28 -6.00
C ALA A 33 17.30 0.69 -5.43
N LEU A 34 17.69 1.42 -4.39
CA LEU A 34 16.85 2.45 -3.80
C LEU A 34 16.95 3.72 -4.63
N GLN A 35 15.84 4.10 -5.25
CA GLN A 35 15.72 5.34 -6.00
C GLN A 35 14.48 6.09 -5.55
N VAL A 36 14.62 7.38 -5.23
CA VAL A 36 13.50 8.30 -5.02
C VAL A 36 13.62 9.40 -6.06
N VAL A 37 12.56 9.57 -6.84
CA VAL A 37 12.49 10.54 -7.94
C VAL A 37 11.40 11.58 -7.65
N PRO A 38 11.44 12.76 -8.29
CA PRO A 38 10.35 13.72 -8.23
C PRO A 38 9.02 13.10 -8.64
N TRP A 39 7.93 13.59 -8.05
CA TRP A 39 6.58 13.11 -8.41
C TRP A 39 6.29 13.34 -9.90
N SER A 40 5.59 12.39 -10.51
CA SER A 40 5.23 12.43 -11.93
C SER A 40 3.72 12.22 -12.12
N THR A 41 3.10 13.01 -13.02
CA THR A 41 1.71 12.81 -13.44
C THR A 41 1.48 11.45 -14.11
N LEU A 42 2.53 10.86 -14.70
CA LEU A 42 2.46 9.52 -15.30
C LEU A 42 1.99 8.43 -14.33
N TRP A 43 2.22 8.60 -13.02
CA TRP A 43 1.76 7.63 -12.04
C TRP A 43 0.23 7.58 -11.92
N ALA A 44 -0.43 8.73 -12.06
CA ALA A 44 -1.90 8.77 -12.09
C ALA A 44 -2.44 8.06 -13.34
N ASP A 45 -1.85 8.32 -14.51
CA ASP A 45 -2.24 7.69 -15.76
C ASP A 45 -1.99 6.17 -15.74
N GLN A 46 -0.83 5.75 -15.22
CA GLN A 46 -0.49 4.33 -15.03
C GLN A 46 -1.46 3.64 -14.06
N PHE A 47 -1.82 4.31 -12.97
CA PHE A 47 -2.82 3.77 -12.04
C PHE A 47 -4.17 3.57 -12.74
N GLU A 48 -4.67 4.55 -13.49
CA GLU A 48 -5.95 4.42 -14.20
C GLU A 48 -5.95 3.30 -15.24
N GLN A 49 -4.82 3.07 -15.92
CA GLN A 49 -4.64 1.91 -16.80
C GLN A 49 -4.71 0.60 -16.02
N GLN A 50 -3.99 0.50 -14.90
CA GLN A 50 -4.04 -0.70 -14.05
C GLN A 50 -5.43 -0.92 -13.46
N ARG A 51 -6.09 0.14 -12.98
CA ARG A 51 -7.46 0.07 -12.46
C ARG A 51 -8.43 -0.49 -13.50
N THR A 52 -8.33 -0.01 -14.73
CA THR A 52 -9.18 -0.49 -15.85
C THR A 52 -8.91 -1.96 -16.16
N GLN A 53 -7.65 -2.39 -16.22
CA GLN A 53 -7.28 -3.78 -16.49
C GLN A 53 -7.73 -4.73 -15.36
N LEU A 54 -7.49 -4.35 -14.10
CA LEU A 54 -7.92 -5.10 -12.92
C LEU A 54 -9.43 -5.25 -12.87
N GLN A 55 -10.18 -4.15 -13.11
CA GLN A 55 -11.64 -4.17 -13.13
C GLN A 55 -12.17 -5.07 -14.27
N ALA A 56 -11.56 -5.03 -15.44
CA ALA A 56 -11.96 -5.86 -16.59
C ALA A 56 -11.68 -7.35 -16.34
N ALA A 57 -10.56 -7.68 -15.68
CA ALA A 57 -10.17 -9.07 -15.41
C ALA A 57 -10.97 -9.70 -14.28
N LEU A 58 -11.31 -8.94 -13.25
CA LEU A 58 -11.96 -9.43 -12.03
C LEU A 58 -13.49 -9.24 -12.04
N GLY A 59 -14.01 -8.31 -12.85
CA GLY A 59 -15.44 -7.98 -12.87
C GLY A 59 -15.98 -7.65 -11.48
N ASN A 60 -17.00 -8.38 -11.04
CA ASN A 60 -17.64 -8.20 -9.73
C ASN A 60 -16.78 -8.68 -8.54
N ASN A 61 -15.69 -9.40 -8.77
CA ASN A 61 -14.76 -9.79 -7.70
C ASN A 61 -13.88 -8.63 -7.24
N ALA A 62 -13.72 -7.56 -8.05
CA ALA A 62 -13.08 -6.32 -7.63
C ALA A 62 -14.10 -5.41 -6.94
N LEU A 63 -14.12 -5.42 -5.62
CA LEU A 63 -15.04 -4.62 -4.80
C LEU A 63 -14.55 -3.18 -4.60
N GLY A 64 -13.27 -2.93 -4.79
CA GLY A 64 -12.62 -1.63 -4.75
C GLY A 64 -11.19 -1.68 -5.24
N ILE A 65 -10.73 -0.63 -5.88
CA ILE A 65 -9.36 -0.49 -6.38
C ILE A 65 -8.90 0.93 -6.07
N GLU A 66 -7.91 1.09 -5.20
CA GLU A 66 -7.46 2.38 -4.69
C GLU A 66 -5.96 2.59 -4.95
N HIS A 67 -5.60 3.75 -5.51
CA HIS A 67 -4.21 4.18 -5.58
C HIS A 67 -3.78 4.68 -4.21
N VAL A 68 -2.84 4.01 -3.60
CA VAL A 68 -2.32 4.32 -2.27
C VAL A 68 -0.81 4.60 -2.31
N GLY A 69 -0.19 4.75 -1.16
CA GLY A 69 1.24 4.98 -1.07
C GLY A 69 1.69 6.34 -1.63
N SER A 70 3.00 6.49 -1.79
CA SER A 70 3.62 7.79 -2.08
C SER A 70 3.36 8.31 -3.50
N THR A 71 3.23 7.42 -4.49
CA THR A 71 2.96 7.81 -5.89
C THR A 71 1.56 8.37 -6.08
N ALA A 72 0.64 8.04 -5.17
CA ALA A 72 -0.72 8.55 -5.13
C ALA A 72 -0.82 9.99 -4.60
N VAL A 73 0.27 10.59 -4.10
CA VAL A 73 0.26 11.92 -3.47
C VAL A 73 0.97 12.93 -4.37
N PRO A 74 0.26 13.87 -5.02
CA PRO A 74 0.86 14.88 -5.89
C PRO A 74 1.95 15.70 -5.19
N GLY A 75 3.08 15.86 -5.88
CA GLY A 75 4.22 16.61 -5.37
C GLY A 75 5.11 15.88 -4.35
N LEU A 76 4.79 14.63 -3.98
CA LEU A 76 5.60 13.84 -3.05
C LEU A 76 6.66 13.02 -3.80
N PRO A 77 7.97 13.26 -3.65
CA PRO A 77 9.00 12.40 -4.22
C PRO A 77 8.84 10.95 -3.75
N ALA A 78 8.97 10.00 -4.65
CA ALA A 78 8.71 8.59 -4.34
C ALA A 78 9.64 7.64 -5.10
N LYS A 79 9.73 6.39 -4.63
CA LYS A 79 10.16 5.29 -5.49
C LYS A 79 9.13 5.14 -6.61
N PRO A 80 9.55 4.87 -7.87
CA PRO A 80 8.64 4.71 -9.00
C PRO A 80 7.93 3.35 -8.95
N VAL A 81 7.13 3.15 -7.91
CA VAL A 81 6.32 1.95 -7.65
C VAL A 81 4.91 2.41 -7.36
N LEU A 82 3.94 1.88 -8.06
CA LEU A 82 2.52 2.08 -7.74
C LEU A 82 2.13 1.12 -6.61
N ASP A 83 1.68 1.65 -5.50
CA ASP A 83 1.02 0.86 -4.46
C ASP A 83 -0.48 0.94 -4.71
N ILE A 84 -1.12 -0.21 -4.92
CA ILE A 84 -2.56 -0.32 -5.23
C ILE A 84 -3.19 -1.26 -4.21
N ASP A 85 -4.27 -0.84 -3.57
CA ASP A 85 -5.11 -1.70 -2.76
C ASP A 85 -6.27 -2.23 -3.61
N LEU A 86 -6.39 -3.55 -3.71
CA LEU A 86 -7.51 -4.26 -4.30
C LEU A 86 -8.37 -4.86 -3.17
N LEU A 87 -9.66 -4.58 -3.20
CA LEU A 87 -10.62 -5.18 -2.28
C LEU A 87 -11.35 -6.34 -2.95
N VAL A 88 -11.31 -7.50 -2.32
CA VAL A 88 -12.02 -8.71 -2.69
C VAL A 88 -12.85 -9.22 -1.51
N ALA A 89 -13.87 -10.03 -1.77
CA ALA A 89 -14.75 -10.52 -0.71
C ALA A 89 -13.99 -11.30 0.38
N ASP A 90 -13.07 -12.17 -0.03
CA ASP A 90 -12.18 -12.92 0.85
C ASP A 90 -10.78 -13.05 0.22
N PRO A 91 -9.75 -12.41 0.78
CA PRO A 91 -8.38 -12.57 0.31
C PRO A 91 -7.84 -14.01 0.40
N ALA A 92 -8.39 -14.83 1.30
CA ALA A 92 -7.99 -16.23 1.43
C ALA A 92 -8.52 -17.12 0.30
N ASP A 93 -9.63 -16.73 -0.35
CA ASP A 93 -10.15 -17.43 -1.54
C ASP A 93 -9.36 -17.01 -2.80
N GLU A 94 -8.08 -17.38 -2.83
CA GLU A 94 -7.19 -17.04 -3.95
C GLU A 94 -7.70 -17.60 -5.29
N ALA A 95 -8.49 -18.65 -5.29
CA ALA A 95 -9.05 -19.24 -6.51
C ALA A 95 -10.02 -18.29 -7.23
N ALA A 96 -10.69 -17.42 -6.48
CA ALA A 96 -11.66 -16.48 -7.04
C ALA A 96 -11.03 -15.27 -7.76
N TRP A 97 -9.80 -14.87 -7.41
CA TRP A 97 -9.22 -13.63 -7.89
C TRP A 97 -7.77 -13.76 -8.43
N LEU A 98 -6.98 -14.74 -7.98
CA LEU A 98 -5.57 -14.84 -8.36
C LEU A 98 -5.36 -15.25 -9.84
N PRO A 99 -6.07 -16.25 -10.43
CA PRO A 99 -5.82 -16.64 -11.80
C PRO A 99 -5.98 -15.54 -12.84
N PRO A 100 -7.02 -14.68 -12.81
CA PRO A 100 -7.11 -13.54 -13.75
C PRO A 100 -6.01 -12.51 -13.56
N LEU A 101 -5.51 -12.30 -12.33
CA LEU A 101 -4.37 -11.40 -12.08
C LEU A 101 -3.07 -11.98 -12.63
N GLN A 102 -2.86 -13.29 -12.50
CA GLN A 102 -1.70 -13.96 -13.09
C GLN A 102 -1.72 -13.88 -14.62
N ALA A 103 -2.89 -13.95 -15.25
CA ALA A 103 -3.03 -13.75 -16.69
C ALA A 103 -2.66 -12.33 -17.14
N LEU A 104 -2.75 -11.33 -16.25
CA LEU A 104 -2.25 -9.96 -16.47
C LEU A 104 -0.75 -9.80 -16.17
N GLY A 105 -0.07 -10.86 -15.73
CA GLY A 105 1.35 -10.84 -15.41
C GLY A 105 1.68 -10.52 -13.95
N TYR A 106 0.69 -10.40 -13.08
CA TYR A 106 0.93 -10.25 -11.64
C TYR A 106 1.44 -11.55 -11.02
N VAL A 107 2.40 -11.44 -10.13
CA VAL A 107 2.99 -12.58 -9.42
C VAL A 107 2.76 -12.44 -7.93
N LEU A 108 2.15 -13.45 -7.30
CA LEU A 108 1.97 -13.47 -5.84
C LEU A 108 3.32 -13.64 -5.15
N THR A 109 3.70 -12.67 -4.33
CA THR A 109 5.00 -12.60 -3.67
C THR A 109 4.92 -12.65 -2.16
N ILE A 110 3.79 -12.20 -1.57
CA ILE A 110 3.58 -12.19 -0.13
C ILE A 110 2.22 -12.81 0.20
N ARG A 111 2.20 -13.61 1.26
CA ARG A 111 1.01 -14.21 1.87
C ARG A 111 1.16 -14.12 3.39
N GLU A 112 0.30 -13.31 4.04
CA GLU A 112 0.29 -13.02 5.48
C GLU A 112 -1.10 -13.34 6.05
N PRO A 113 -1.47 -14.63 6.24
CA PRO A 113 -2.76 -15.00 6.78
C PRO A 113 -3.04 -14.43 8.18
N SER A 114 -2.02 -14.35 9.02
CA SER A 114 -2.14 -13.83 10.39
C SER A 114 -2.33 -12.31 10.45
N TRP A 115 -1.95 -11.58 9.39
CA TRP A 115 -2.08 -10.14 9.30
C TRP A 115 -3.12 -9.74 8.26
N TYR A 116 -4.38 -9.56 8.68
CA TYR A 116 -5.51 -9.17 7.85
C TYR A 116 -5.77 -10.06 6.63
N GLN A 117 -5.33 -11.31 6.63
CA GLN A 117 -5.35 -12.19 5.45
C GLN A 117 -4.66 -11.55 4.23
N HIS A 118 -3.70 -10.68 4.45
CA HIS A 118 -3.06 -9.88 3.40
C HIS A 118 -2.37 -10.76 2.35
N ARG A 119 -2.52 -10.35 1.10
CA ARG A 119 -1.74 -10.83 -0.04
C ARG A 119 -1.12 -9.66 -0.76
N MET A 120 0.08 -9.85 -1.30
CA MET A 120 0.68 -8.87 -2.19
C MET A 120 1.16 -9.53 -3.47
N LEU A 121 0.78 -8.95 -4.60
CA LEU A 121 1.27 -9.33 -5.91
C LEU A 121 2.17 -8.23 -6.46
N ARG A 122 3.11 -8.64 -7.29
CA ARG A 122 4.02 -7.75 -7.98
C ARG A 122 3.76 -7.80 -9.49
N LEU A 123 3.76 -6.62 -10.13
CA LEU A 123 3.93 -6.45 -11.58
C LEU A 123 5.24 -5.69 -11.81
N ASP A 124 5.99 -6.06 -12.83
CA ASP A 124 7.28 -5.41 -13.09
C ASP A 124 7.20 -4.21 -14.03
N VAL A 125 6.26 -4.20 -14.98
CA VAL A 125 6.11 -3.10 -15.95
C VAL A 125 4.61 -2.78 -16.16
N PRO A 126 4.14 -1.64 -15.68
CA PRO A 126 4.79 -0.74 -14.73
C PRO A 126 5.06 -1.45 -13.40
N ARG A 127 5.99 -0.92 -12.62
CA ARG A 127 6.26 -1.51 -11.31
C ARG A 127 5.08 -1.26 -10.36
N VAL A 128 4.41 -2.33 -9.94
CA VAL A 128 3.24 -2.28 -9.04
C VAL A 128 3.43 -3.23 -7.87
N ASN A 129 3.07 -2.81 -6.68
CA ASN A 129 2.71 -3.65 -5.55
C ASN A 129 1.18 -3.61 -5.42
N LEU A 130 0.53 -4.72 -5.65
CA LEU A 130 -0.93 -4.87 -5.52
C LEU A 130 -1.22 -5.58 -4.22
N HIS A 131 -1.72 -4.83 -3.24
CA HIS A 131 -2.14 -5.33 -1.94
C HIS A 131 -3.59 -5.80 -2.03
N VAL A 132 -3.90 -6.98 -1.53
CA VAL A 132 -5.25 -7.56 -1.56
C VAL A 132 -5.78 -7.63 -0.14
N PHE A 133 -6.92 -6.98 0.10
CA PHE A 133 -7.60 -6.91 1.40
C PHE A 133 -9.10 -7.21 1.26
N ALA A 134 -9.75 -7.52 2.38
CA ALA A 134 -11.21 -7.53 2.47
C ALA A 134 -11.76 -6.11 2.69
N PRO A 135 -13.02 -5.84 2.29
CA PRO A 135 -13.70 -4.59 2.64
C PRO A 135 -13.72 -4.37 4.16
N GLY A 136 -13.47 -3.13 4.60
CA GLY A 136 -13.40 -2.77 6.02
C GLY A 136 -12.08 -3.13 6.71
N CYS A 137 -11.11 -3.67 6.00
CA CYS A 137 -9.77 -3.91 6.54
C CYS A 137 -9.15 -2.63 7.07
N ALA A 138 -8.69 -2.65 8.33
CA ALA A 138 -8.12 -1.49 9.00
C ALA A 138 -6.86 -0.97 8.29
N GLU A 139 -6.02 -1.84 7.71
CA GLU A 139 -4.82 -1.42 7.00
C GLU A 139 -5.16 -0.71 5.69
N HIS A 140 -6.11 -1.24 4.91
CA HIS A 140 -6.62 -0.53 3.74
C HIS A 140 -7.13 0.86 4.08
N LEU A 141 -7.93 0.98 5.15
CA LEU A 141 -8.45 2.27 5.60
C LEU A 141 -7.31 3.21 6.03
N ARG A 142 -6.29 2.70 6.73
CA ARG A 142 -5.08 3.46 7.06
C ARG A 142 -4.35 3.96 5.82
N HIS A 143 -4.18 3.12 4.80
CA HIS A 143 -3.56 3.52 3.53
C HIS A 143 -4.29 4.71 2.89
N CYS A 144 -5.61 4.63 2.78
CA CYS A 144 -6.44 5.70 2.22
C CYS A 144 -6.37 6.98 3.07
N LEU A 145 -6.50 6.87 4.39
CA LEU A 145 -6.42 7.99 5.31
C LEU A 145 -5.06 8.69 5.27
N PHE A 146 -3.97 7.95 5.24
CA PHE A 146 -2.61 8.48 5.15
C PHE A 146 -2.38 9.23 3.84
N ARG A 147 -2.78 8.62 2.72
CA ARG A 147 -2.75 9.26 1.39
C ARG A 147 -3.49 10.60 1.40
N ASP A 148 -4.74 10.61 1.87
CA ASP A 148 -5.61 11.78 1.82
C ASP A 148 -5.14 12.87 2.79
N TRP A 149 -4.57 12.47 3.93
CA TRP A 149 -3.91 13.38 4.86
C TRP A 149 -2.72 14.08 4.21
N LEU A 150 -1.83 13.34 3.58
CA LEU A 150 -0.67 13.91 2.88
C LEU A 150 -1.07 14.77 1.67
N ARG A 151 -2.19 14.48 1.01
CA ARG A 151 -2.72 15.32 -0.07
C ARG A 151 -3.18 16.69 0.43
N SER A 152 -3.78 16.74 1.61
CA SER A 152 -4.39 17.94 2.18
C SER A 152 -3.46 18.73 3.13
N HIS A 153 -2.34 18.14 3.60
CA HIS A 153 -1.42 18.76 4.57
C HIS A 153 0.01 18.82 4.00
N GLU A 154 0.36 19.99 3.48
CA GLU A 154 1.66 20.21 2.82
C GLU A 154 2.85 20.07 3.78
N ASP A 155 2.72 20.50 5.02
CA ASP A 155 3.75 20.37 6.06
C ASP A 155 4.04 18.89 6.40
N GLU A 156 3.01 18.05 6.47
CA GLU A 156 3.17 16.61 6.68
C GLU A 156 3.78 15.93 5.45
N ARG A 157 3.38 16.35 4.24
CA ARG A 157 3.98 15.89 3.01
C ARG A 157 5.46 16.23 2.93
N ARG A 158 5.86 17.46 3.31
CA ARG A 158 7.28 17.87 3.39
C ARG A 158 8.05 17.07 4.43
N ARG A 159 7.50 16.88 5.63
CA ARG A 159 8.09 16.06 6.70
C ARG A 159 8.36 14.64 6.24
N TYR A 160 7.38 14.03 5.56
CA TYR A 160 7.53 12.68 5.04
C TYR A 160 8.56 12.60 3.90
N ALA A 161 8.60 13.59 3.01
CA ALA A 161 9.61 13.69 1.96
C ALA A 161 11.03 13.78 2.54
N GLN A 162 11.25 14.60 3.57
CA GLN A 162 12.54 14.72 4.26
C GLN A 162 12.96 13.40 4.91
N ALA A 163 12.03 12.70 5.59
CA ALA A 163 12.31 11.39 6.18
C ALA A 163 12.72 10.35 5.12
N LYS A 164 12.07 10.35 3.96
CA LYS A 164 12.45 9.48 2.84
C LYS A 164 13.86 9.80 2.30
N GLN A 165 14.19 11.08 2.19
CA GLN A 165 15.51 11.50 1.73
C GLN A 165 16.61 11.11 2.72
N ALA A 166 16.38 11.31 4.03
CA ALA A 166 17.32 10.87 5.07
C ALA A 166 17.50 9.36 5.08
N ALA A 167 16.40 8.61 4.91
CA ALA A 167 16.43 7.16 4.84
C ALA A 167 17.25 6.62 3.65
N LEU A 168 17.27 7.34 2.51
CA LEU A 168 18.10 6.98 1.35
C LEU A 168 19.59 7.07 1.66
N GLN A 169 20.01 8.08 2.40
CA GLN A 169 21.44 8.33 2.67
C GLN A 169 22.04 7.34 3.68
N GLY A 170 21.20 6.71 4.52
CA GLY A 170 21.64 5.86 5.61
C GLY A 170 21.42 4.35 5.41
N ASN A 171 20.76 3.91 4.32
CA ASN A 171 20.31 2.53 4.20
C ASN A 171 20.68 1.87 2.88
N ALA A 172 21.20 0.63 2.97
CA ALA A 172 21.65 -0.14 1.83
C ALA A 172 20.55 -0.95 1.11
N ASN A 173 19.35 -1.09 1.73
CA ASN A 173 18.28 -1.91 1.17
C ASN A 173 16.87 -1.37 1.54
N VAL A 174 15.85 -1.89 0.84
CA VAL A 174 14.46 -1.46 0.98
C VAL A 174 13.91 -1.69 2.40
N GLN A 175 14.30 -2.76 3.05
CA GLN A 175 13.80 -3.09 4.41
C GLN A 175 14.35 -2.12 5.44
N ALA A 176 15.66 -1.82 5.43
CA ALA A 176 16.27 -0.83 6.30
C ALA A 176 15.69 0.57 6.03
N TYR A 177 15.50 0.94 4.76
CA TYR A 177 14.81 2.16 4.36
C TYR A 177 13.39 2.25 4.93
N ASN A 178 12.61 1.16 4.89
CA ASN A 178 11.25 1.17 5.43
C ASN A 178 11.25 1.30 6.95
N ARG A 179 12.14 0.60 7.65
CA ARG A 179 12.27 0.74 9.12
C ARG A 179 12.65 2.14 9.55
N SER A 180 13.63 2.78 8.88
CA SER A 180 14.14 4.10 9.28
C SER A 180 13.11 5.24 9.17
N LYS A 181 12.05 5.08 8.37
CA LYS A 181 10.97 6.06 8.26
C LYS A 181 9.74 5.71 9.11
N GLN A 182 9.73 4.56 9.80
CA GLN A 182 8.56 4.07 10.53
C GLN A 182 8.11 5.04 11.63
N ASP A 183 9.04 5.63 12.39
CA ASP A 183 8.72 6.59 13.44
C ASP A 183 8.02 7.85 12.88
N VAL A 184 8.48 8.33 11.73
CA VAL A 184 7.86 9.49 11.08
C VAL A 184 6.45 9.12 10.59
N VAL A 185 6.26 7.93 10.01
CA VAL A 185 4.95 7.43 9.59
C VAL A 185 4.01 7.32 10.78
N ARG A 186 4.45 6.71 11.89
CA ARG A 186 3.67 6.61 13.14
C ARG A 186 3.30 7.98 13.70
N GLY A 187 4.25 8.94 13.69
CA GLY A 187 3.99 10.31 14.12
C GLY A 187 2.97 11.04 13.25
N ILE A 188 2.95 10.80 11.94
CA ILE A 188 1.93 11.34 11.03
C ILE A 188 0.57 10.73 11.35
N TYR A 189 0.48 9.40 11.54
CA TYR A 189 -0.77 8.75 11.96
C TYR A 189 -1.31 9.29 13.28
N ALA A 190 -0.44 9.50 14.27
CA ALA A 190 -0.87 10.05 15.56
C ALA A 190 -1.53 11.44 15.41
N ARG A 191 -0.95 12.33 14.59
CA ARG A 191 -1.56 13.65 14.31
C ARG A 191 -2.85 13.55 13.51
N LEU A 192 -2.88 12.65 12.52
CA LEU A 192 -4.07 12.36 11.72
C LEU A 192 -5.23 11.88 12.60
N PHE A 193 -4.97 10.93 13.51
CA PHE A 193 -5.98 10.40 14.41
C PHE A 193 -6.45 11.45 15.42
N ALA A 194 -5.53 12.21 16.01
CA ALA A 194 -5.87 13.30 16.93
C ALA A 194 -6.76 14.36 16.25
N ALA A 195 -6.48 14.71 14.98
CA ALA A 195 -7.29 15.67 14.21
C ALA A 195 -8.71 15.15 13.91
N ARG A 196 -8.95 13.84 14.03
CA ARG A 196 -10.27 13.19 13.88
C ARG A 196 -10.96 12.95 15.22
N GLY A 197 -10.30 13.22 16.35
CA GLY A 197 -10.83 12.92 17.67
C GLY A 197 -10.78 11.43 18.03
N TRP A 198 -9.84 10.68 17.47
CA TRP A 198 -9.64 9.25 17.70
C TRP A 198 -8.48 8.98 18.64
#